data_82e99ab142826a61b20c893a099c9a58
#
_entry.id   82e99ab142826a61b20c893a099c9a58
#
_cell.length_a   1.000
_cell.length_b   1.000
_cell.length_c   1.000
_cell.angle_alpha   90.00
_cell.angle_beta   90.00
_cell.angle_gamma   90.00
#
_symmetry.space_group_name_H-M   'P 1'
#
loop_
_entity.id
_entity.type
_entity.pdbx_description
1 polymer ?
#
loop_
_entity_poly.entity_id
_entity_poly.type
_entity_poly.pdbx_seq_one_letter_code
_entity_poly.pdbx_strand_id
1 'polypeptide(L)'
;MGVTVTPLDVEPWPVEFLPAGVSARPTRLGEMMPVAARTDAEIAVEVRRVQQLEARLAAYTAELVAELAARRPDGLDRQLGEPGAASPDGLPGPGREAAPGVSEFFADELAVILNCSRAAATRLADTAGLLTTRLPWTWAALADGLLDWPRARALAAELLEPAREVEPRLLAEVEAAVLPRAGRLSIPGLRAAARGELLRRDAAAADRRRRQAERAADVVVRPARDGMAHLSALLPQPLAAAIRNTVDGYARLARADGDPRPIGPLRAGVLGDLVLRPWDTTRPPVTAQLTVLAPLSTLTGGAAGHDARAVGPLASPATAAGAGGVAPVEGCGRAAPAEVDGQPITAAQLRALLEQLDALCPGGLQAPAGGTLDIALTDPVSGALRATVTRAELERLARRGCPDHPAGTCACPVLDRPPPVDRYVPTPAQRRFLRTRDRTCRHPGCRNDAGRADLDHVVPHGHGGATACANLCCLCRRHHRLKTHAAGWRFQMSCDGVLTVTTPSGVTRTTRPPGLTDPTSAPPWRDADPPPF
;
A
#
# COMPACT_ATOMS: atom_id res chain seq x y z
N MET A 1 -0.08 -14.98 -39.81
CA MET A 1 -1.21 -15.77 -39.28
C MET A 1 -1.39 -15.33 -37.82
N GLY A 2 -2.43 -14.56 -37.55
CA GLY A 2 -2.73 -14.11 -36.19
C GLY A 2 -3.40 -15.22 -35.41
N VAL A 3 -2.79 -15.65 -34.32
CA VAL A 3 -3.42 -16.54 -33.34
C VAL A 3 -4.26 -15.64 -32.43
N THR A 4 -5.57 -15.65 -32.62
CA THR A 4 -6.51 -15.03 -31.69
C THR A 4 -6.65 -15.96 -30.49
N VAL A 5 -6.05 -15.60 -29.37
CA VAL A 5 -6.31 -16.29 -28.10
C VAL A 5 -7.65 -15.79 -27.59
N THR A 6 -8.68 -16.59 -27.77
CA THR A 6 -9.98 -16.36 -27.13
C THR A 6 -9.79 -16.61 -25.63
N PRO A 7 -10.22 -15.70 -24.73
CA PRO A 7 -10.28 -16.01 -23.32
C PRO A 7 -11.16 -17.25 -23.15
N LEU A 8 -10.69 -18.23 -22.41
CA LEU A 8 -11.52 -19.34 -21.96
C LEU A 8 -12.56 -18.75 -21.00
N ASP A 9 -13.71 -18.38 -21.55
CA ASP A 9 -14.93 -18.21 -20.78
C ASP A 9 -15.34 -19.60 -20.27
N VAL A 10 -14.85 -19.93 -19.08
CA VAL A 10 -15.32 -21.11 -18.37
C VAL A 10 -16.64 -20.70 -17.75
N GLU A 11 -17.75 -21.07 -18.42
CA GLU A 11 -19.08 -20.94 -17.83
C GLU A 11 -19.08 -21.62 -16.44
N PRO A 12 -19.66 -20.95 -15.41
CA PRO A 12 -19.79 -21.57 -14.11
C PRO A 12 -20.66 -22.84 -14.26
N TRP A 13 -20.15 -23.96 -13.76
CA TRP A 13 -20.90 -25.22 -13.75
C TRP A 13 -22.25 -25.03 -13.06
N PRO A 14 -23.36 -25.53 -13.66
CA PRO A 14 -24.68 -25.46 -13.03
C PRO A 14 -24.64 -26.17 -11.68
N VAL A 15 -25.06 -25.49 -10.63
CA VAL A 15 -25.07 -25.98 -9.23
C VAL A 15 -25.99 -27.21 -9.05
N GLU A 16 -26.84 -27.52 -10.01
CA GLU A 16 -27.90 -28.54 -9.96
C GLU A 16 -27.40 -30.00 -9.97
N PHE A 17 -26.11 -30.26 -10.17
CA PHE A 17 -25.55 -31.60 -10.31
C PHE A 17 -24.59 -32.04 -9.20
N LEU A 18 -24.54 -31.36 -8.07
CA LEU A 18 -23.65 -31.77 -6.99
C LEU A 18 -24.29 -32.89 -6.14
N PRO A 19 -23.63 -34.05 -5.94
CA PRO A 19 -24.12 -35.10 -5.03
C PRO A 19 -24.26 -34.56 -3.61
N ALA A 20 -25.23 -35.07 -2.86
CA ALA A 20 -25.43 -34.68 -1.46
C ALA A 20 -24.13 -34.90 -0.65
N GLY A 21 -23.66 -33.87 0.07
CA GLY A 21 -22.41 -33.90 0.84
C GLY A 21 -21.18 -33.36 0.12
N VAL A 22 -21.30 -32.93 -1.15
CA VAL A 22 -20.24 -32.21 -1.87
C VAL A 22 -20.39 -30.71 -1.59
N SER A 23 -19.29 -30.01 -1.24
CA SER A 23 -19.28 -28.56 -1.09
C SER A 23 -19.82 -27.89 -2.36
N ALA A 24 -20.71 -26.92 -2.21
CA ALA A 24 -21.27 -26.13 -3.30
C ALA A 24 -20.22 -25.35 -4.13
N ARG A 25 -18.94 -25.37 -3.71
CA ARG A 25 -17.79 -24.84 -4.46
C ARG A 25 -16.70 -25.92 -4.56
N PRO A 26 -16.86 -26.93 -5.46
CA PRO A 26 -15.73 -27.79 -5.79
C PRO A 26 -14.59 -26.90 -6.29
N THR A 27 -13.37 -27.14 -5.83
CA THR A 27 -12.20 -26.48 -6.43
C THR A 27 -12.25 -26.77 -7.94
N ARG A 28 -12.10 -25.75 -8.78
CA ARG A 28 -12.16 -25.89 -10.25
C ARG A 28 -11.14 -26.87 -10.84
N LEU A 29 -10.16 -27.28 -10.03
CA LEU A 29 -9.20 -28.36 -10.28
C LEU A 29 -9.68 -29.69 -9.66
N GLY A 30 -10.89 -29.73 -9.09
CA GLY A 30 -11.38 -30.86 -8.33
C GLY A 30 -11.65 -32.07 -9.21
N GLU A 31 -10.96 -33.16 -8.94
CA GLU A 31 -11.46 -34.47 -9.15
C GLU A 31 -12.81 -34.61 -8.47
N MET A 32 -13.70 -35.47 -8.98
CA MET A 32 -15.07 -35.64 -8.45
C MET A 32 -15.12 -36.19 -7.01
N MET A 33 -13.98 -36.50 -6.41
CA MET A 33 -13.89 -36.99 -5.04
C MET A 33 -13.68 -35.82 -4.04
N PRO A 34 -14.56 -35.66 -3.05
CA PRO A 34 -14.37 -34.65 -1.99
C PRO A 34 -13.06 -34.86 -1.26
N VAL A 35 -12.37 -33.76 -0.90
CA VAL A 35 -11.09 -33.83 -0.15
C VAL A 35 -11.25 -34.62 1.15
N ALA A 36 -12.40 -34.47 1.84
CA ALA A 36 -12.69 -35.19 3.09
C ALA A 36 -12.83 -36.71 2.93
N ALA A 37 -13.05 -37.20 1.74
CA ALA A 37 -13.14 -38.66 1.45
C ALA A 37 -11.80 -39.30 1.10
N ARG A 38 -10.71 -38.52 1.02
CA ARG A 38 -9.37 -39.00 0.70
C ARG A 38 -8.59 -39.41 1.93
N THR A 39 -7.72 -40.39 1.78
CA THR A 39 -6.76 -40.76 2.82
C THR A 39 -5.64 -39.71 2.98
N ASP A 40 -4.99 -39.68 4.11
CA ASP A 40 -3.84 -38.79 4.37
C ASP A 40 -2.74 -38.94 3.31
N ALA A 41 -2.49 -40.17 2.86
CA ALA A 41 -1.51 -40.49 1.81
C ALA A 41 -1.89 -39.84 0.47
N GLU A 42 -3.16 -39.96 0.06
CA GLU A 42 -3.68 -39.36 -1.19
C GLU A 42 -3.63 -37.83 -1.11
N ILE A 43 -4.01 -37.23 0.03
CA ILE A 43 -3.89 -35.79 0.27
C ILE A 43 -2.43 -35.36 0.16
N ALA A 44 -1.49 -36.08 0.79
CA ALA A 44 -0.07 -35.73 0.76
C ALA A 44 0.52 -35.80 -0.67
N VAL A 45 0.12 -36.80 -1.47
CA VAL A 45 0.53 -36.90 -2.87
C VAL A 45 -0.04 -35.76 -3.69
N GLU A 46 -1.31 -35.43 -3.51
CA GLU A 46 -1.96 -34.35 -4.25
C GLU A 46 -1.40 -32.98 -3.91
N VAL A 47 -1.13 -32.69 -2.63
CA VAL A 47 -0.44 -31.45 -2.21
C VAL A 47 0.91 -31.29 -2.91
N ARG A 48 1.69 -32.36 -3.02
CA ARG A 48 2.96 -32.34 -3.78
C ARG A 48 2.73 -32.05 -5.26
N ARG A 49 1.71 -32.67 -5.86
CA ARG A 49 1.37 -32.48 -7.27
C ARG A 49 0.97 -31.02 -7.54
N VAL A 50 0.14 -30.43 -6.68
CA VAL A 50 -0.22 -29.01 -6.75
C VAL A 50 1.02 -28.13 -6.64
N GLN A 51 1.91 -28.38 -5.68
CA GLN A 51 3.17 -27.64 -5.54
C GLN A 51 4.06 -27.71 -6.79
N GLN A 52 4.12 -28.87 -7.45
CA GLN A 52 4.85 -29.03 -8.73
C GLN A 52 4.20 -28.24 -9.86
N LEU A 53 2.86 -28.19 -9.93
CA LEU A 53 2.13 -27.39 -10.90
C LEU A 53 2.34 -25.89 -10.66
N GLU A 54 2.29 -25.44 -9.41
CA GLU A 54 2.63 -24.05 -9.04
C GLU A 54 4.04 -23.67 -9.46
N ALA A 55 5.01 -24.57 -9.30
CA ALA A 55 6.38 -24.35 -9.74
C ALA A 55 6.47 -24.15 -11.26
N ARG A 56 5.82 -25.01 -12.04
CA ARG A 56 5.76 -24.91 -13.51
C ARG A 56 5.08 -23.62 -13.97
N LEU A 57 3.95 -23.25 -13.35
CA LEU A 57 3.25 -21.99 -13.63
C LEU A 57 4.13 -20.78 -13.28
N ALA A 58 4.90 -20.86 -12.21
CA ALA A 58 5.84 -19.79 -11.83
C ALA A 58 6.99 -19.66 -12.84
N ALA A 59 7.51 -20.77 -13.38
CA ALA A 59 8.52 -20.75 -14.45
C ALA A 59 7.96 -20.09 -15.72
N TYR A 60 6.75 -20.47 -16.12
CA TYR A 60 6.08 -19.86 -17.28
C TYR A 60 5.76 -18.38 -17.05
N THR A 61 5.34 -17.99 -15.84
CA THR A 61 5.15 -16.59 -15.50
C THR A 61 6.46 -15.79 -15.64
N ALA A 62 7.58 -16.38 -15.23
CA ALA A 62 8.90 -15.74 -15.39
C ALA A 62 9.25 -15.52 -16.87
N GLU A 63 8.98 -16.47 -17.75
CA GLU A 63 9.15 -16.31 -19.20
C GLU A 63 8.30 -15.17 -19.75
N LEU A 64 7.00 -15.15 -19.41
CA LEU A 64 6.09 -14.10 -19.88
C LEU A 64 6.54 -12.71 -19.42
N VAL A 65 6.99 -12.60 -18.17
CA VAL A 65 7.49 -11.33 -17.61
C VAL A 65 8.79 -10.91 -18.28
N ALA A 66 9.71 -11.85 -18.52
CA ALA A 66 10.97 -11.56 -19.21
C ALA A 66 10.74 -11.14 -20.67
N GLU A 67 9.84 -11.79 -21.38
CA GLU A 67 9.47 -11.43 -22.75
C GLU A 67 8.79 -10.06 -22.81
N LEU A 68 7.88 -9.76 -21.88
CA LEU A 68 7.25 -8.44 -21.81
C LEU A 68 8.29 -7.34 -21.48
N ALA A 69 9.26 -7.64 -20.61
CA ALA A 69 10.36 -6.73 -20.29
C ALA A 69 11.22 -6.43 -21.54
N ALA A 70 11.55 -7.44 -22.33
CA ALA A 70 12.31 -7.28 -23.57
C ALA A 70 11.59 -6.39 -24.60
N ARG A 71 10.26 -6.34 -24.57
CA ARG A 71 9.43 -5.44 -25.41
C ARG A 71 9.33 -4.02 -24.86
N ARG A 72 9.97 -3.72 -23.74
CA ARG A 72 10.01 -2.39 -23.09
C ARG A 72 11.45 -1.94 -22.91
N PRO A 73 12.15 -1.61 -24.01
CA PRO A 73 13.54 -1.17 -23.94
C PRO A 73 13.64 0.21 -23.26
N ASP A 74 14.75 0.46 -22.58
CA ASP A 74 15.08 1.73 -21.92
C ASP A 74 15.45 2.85 -22.90
N GLY A 75 15.65 2.55 -24.18
CA GLY A 75 15.97 3.54 -25.19
C GLY A 75 14.91 4.63 -25.42
N LEU A 76 13.68 4.41 -24.92
CA LEU A 76 12.60 5.41 -24.95
C LEU A 76 12.52 6.22 -23.66
N ASP A 77 13.26 5.86 -22.64
CA ASP A 77 13.29 6.55 -21.35
C ASP A 77 14.17 7.81 -21.44
N ARG A 78 13.88 8.80 -20.61
CA ARG A 78 14.72 10.00 -20.49
C ARG A 78 16.09 9.66 -19.95
N GLN A 79 17.11 9.98 -20.70
CA GLN A 79 18.49 9.71 -20.33
C GLN A 79 18.98 10.65 -19.23
N LEU A 80 20.00 10.22 -18.47
CA LEU A 80 20.57 11.02 -17.40
C LEU A 80 21.05 12.38 -17.94
N GLY A 81 20.61 13.47 -17.29
CA GLY A 81 20.89 14.84 -17.71
C GLY A 81 19.80 15.48 -18.58
N GLU A 82 18.85 14.72 -19.10
CA GLU A 82 17.70 15.28 -19.82
C GLU A 82 16.63 15.84 -18.86
N PRO A 83 15.90 16.88 -19.27
CA PRO A 83 14.76 17.37 -18.48
C PRO A 83 13.74 16.26 -18.24
N GLY A 84 13.43 15.99 -16.96
CA GLY A 84 12.50 14.93 -16.59
C GLY A 84 13.14 13.55 -16.38
N ALA A 85 14.45 13.40 -16.55
CA ALA A 85 15.18 12.18 -16.18
C ALA A 85 15.08 11.87 -14.67
N ALA A 86 15.42 10.67 -14.28
CA ALA A 86 15.61 10.31 -12.89
C ALA A 86 16.70 11.19 -12.27
N SER A 87 16.50 11.63 -11.02
CA SER A 87 17.51 12.44 -10.34
C SER A 87 18.79 11.63 -10.10
N PRO A 88 19.97 12.16 -10.47
CA PRO A 88 21.24 11.48 -10.19
C PRO A 88 21.54 11.37 -8.69
N ASP A 89 20.96 12.26 -7.86
CA ASP A 89 21.14 12.26 -6.40
C ASP A 89 20.24 11.24 -5.67
N GLY A 90 19.28 10.66 -6.36
CA GLY A 90 18.58 9.49 -5.88
C GLY A 90 19.53 8.31 -5.92
N LEU A 91 20.39 8.13 -4.88
CA LEU A 91 21.13 6.89 -4.72
C LEU A 91 20.16 5.73 -4.92
N PRO A 92 20.40 4.86 -5.92
CA PRO A 92 19.57 3.71 -6.11
C PRO A 92 19.68 2.84 -4.85
N GLY A 93 18.62 2.86 -4.06
CA GLY A 93 18.52 1.86 -3.00
C GLY A 93 18.42 0.48 -3.63
N PRO A 94 18.85 -0.58 -2.94
CA PRO A 94 18.74 -1.94 -3.45
C PRO A 94 17.32 -2.19 -4.01
N GLY A 95 17.22 -2.57 -5.28
CA GLY A 95 15.94 -2.83 -5.96
C GLY A 95 15.23 -1.61 -6.57
N ARG A 96 15.90 -0.49 -6.80
CA ARG A 96 15.32 0.69 -7.49
C ARG A 96 15.72 0.82 -8.96
N GLU A 97 16.79 0.21 -9.39
CA GLU A 97 17.21 0.23 -10.79
C GLU A 97 16.46 -0.83 -11.59
N ALA A 98 15.96 -0.45 -12.76
CA ALA A 98 15.51 -1.41 -13.74
C ALA A 98 16.68 -2.31 -14.19
N ALA A 99 16.37 -3.51 -14.67
CA ALA A 99 17.38 -4.34 -15.30
C ALA A 99 17.97 -3.58 -16.51
N PRO A 100 19.27 -3.69 -16.77
CA PRO A 100 19.88 -3.04 -17.92
C PRO A 100 19.12 -3.37 -19.21
N GLY A 101 18.85 -2.36 -20.05
CA GLY A 101 18.10 -2.51 -21.28
C GLY A 101 16.58 -2.54 -21.12
N VAL A 102 16.04 -2.44 -19.90
CA VAL A 102 14.60 -2.45 -19.63
C VAL A 102 14.16 -1.08 -19.10
N SER A 103 13.04 -0.57 -19.61
CA SER A 103 12.47 0.71 -19.18
C SER A 103 12.31 0.80 -17.66
N GLU A 104 12.68 1.94 -17.09
CA GLU A 104 12.48 2.22 -15.67
C GLU A 104 11.01 2.11 -15.24
N PHE A 105 10.07 2.25 -16.18
CA PHE A 105 8.63 2.19 -15.92
C PHE A 105 8.01 0.79 -16.11
N PHE A 106 8.79 -0.21 -16.49
CA PHE A 106 8.29 -1.57 -16.71
C PHE A 106 7.64 -2.16 -15.43
N ALA A 107 8.28 -1.95 -14.29
CA ALA A 107 7.74 -2.44 -13.02
C ALA A 107 6.40 -1.77 -12.65
N ASP A 108 6.14 -0.55 -13.11
CA ASP A 108 4.85 0.13 -12.90
C ASP A 108 3.77 -0.48 -13.82
N GLU A 109 4.11 -0.81 -15.06
CA GLU A 109 3.20 -1.54 -15.97
C GLU A 109 2.83 -2.91 -15.41
N LEU A 110 3.83 -3.68 -14.97
CA LEU A 110 3.62 -5.00 -14.38
C LEU A 110 2.77 -4.93 -13.10
N ALA A 111 2.95 -3.88 -12.28
CA ALA A 111 2.14 -3.64 -11.08
C ALA A 111 0.66 -3.41 -11.42
N VAL A 112 0.38 -2.67 -12.50
CA VAL A 112 -1.00 -2.44 -12.99
C VAL A 112 -1.60 -3.73 -13.54
N ILE A 113 -0.85 -4.50 -14.33
CA ILE A 113 -1.29 -5.80 -14.89
C ILE A 113 -1.71 -6.74 -13.77
N LEU A 114 -0.83 -6.93 -12.77
CA LEU A 114 -1.01 -7.89 -11.69
C LEU A 114 -1.84 -7.37 -10.51
N ASN A 115 -2.22 -6.10 -10.53
CA ASN A 115 -2.89 -5.42 -9.42
C ASN A 115 -2.12 -5.56 -8.09
N CYS A 116 -0.83 -5.33 -8.12
CA CYS A 116 0.05 -5.46 -6.96
C CYS A 116 0.87 -4.18 -6.71
N SER A 117 1.62 -4.14 -5.61
CA SER A 117 2.52 -3.03 -5.36
C SER A 117 3.69 -3.02 -6.35
N ARG A 118 4.19 -1.83 -6.72
CA ARG A 118 5.38 -1.70 -7.56
C ARG A 118 6.57 -2.51 -7.02
N ALA A 119 6.78 -2.50 -5.70
CA ALA A 119 7.86 -3.29 -5.08
C ALA A 119 7.69 -4.80 -5.29
N ALA A 120 6.45 -5.31 -5.35
CA ALA A 120 6.20 -6.72 -5.68
C ALA A 120 6.46 -6.97 -7.16
N ALA A 121 6.02 -6.09 -8.04
CA ALA A 121 6.27 -6.16 -9.48
C ALA A 121 7.77 -6.08 -9.81
N THR A 122 8.52 -5.15 -9.19
CA THR A 122 9.98 -5.06 -9.34
C THR A 122 10.66 -6.37 -8.96
N ARG A 123 10.33 -6.91 -7.78
CA ARG A 123 10.91 -8.20 -7.35
C ARG A 123 10.59 -9.35 -8.30
N LEU A 124 9.40 -9.36 -8.87
CA LEU A 124 9.02 -10.37 -9.86
C LEU A 124 9.80 -10.20 -11.17
N ALA A 125 9.89 -8.97 -11.68
CA ALA A 125 10.66 -8.64 -12.88
C ALA A 125 12.15 -8.99 -12.73
N ASP A 126 12.76 -8.59 -11.63
CA ASP A 126 14.15 -8.90 -11.31
C ASP A 126 14.39 -10.42 -11.20
N THR A 127 13.49 -11.12 -10.50
CA THR A 127 13.57 -12.58 -10.35
C THR A 127 13.40 -13.27 -11.70
N ALA A 128 12.43 -12.87 -12.50
CA ALA A 128 12.15 -13.43 -13.82
C ALA A 128 13.36 -13.23 -14.77
N GLY A 129 13.86 -11.99 -14.86
CA GLY A 129 15.03 -11.68 -15.67
C GLY A 129 16.26 -12.49 -15.26
N LEU A 130 16.54 -12.58 -13.95
CA LEU A 130 17.68 -13.34 -13.45
C LEU A 130 17.55 -14.84 -13.73
N LEU A 131 16.39 -15.44 -13.47
CA LEU A 131 16.15 -16.87 -13.72
C LEU A 131 16.32 -17.21 -15.20
N THR A 132 15.74 -16.43 -16.09
CA THR A 132 15.73 -16.73 -17.53
C THR A 132 17.07 -16.44 -18.22
N THR A 133 17.90 -15.54 -17.67
CA THR A 133 19.15 -15.11 -18.34
C THR A 133 20.44 -15.59 -17.67
N ARG A 134 20.45 -15.72 -16.34
CA ARG A 134 21.67 -15.93 -15.54
C ARG A 134 21.63 -17.17 -14.65
N LEU A 135 20.44 -17.75 -14.39
CA LEU A 135 20.26 -18.94 -13.56
C LEU A 135 19.44 -20.03 -14.31
N PRO A 136 19.92 -20.47 -15.49
CA PRO A 136 19.15 -21.37 -16.37
C PRO A 136 18.85 -22.72 -15.73
N TRP A 137 19.75 -23.25 -14.88
CA TRP A 137 19.54 -24.53 -14.21
C TRP A 137 18.47 -24.44 -13.11
N THR A 138 18.43 -23.32 -12.39
CA THR A 138 17.39 -23.04 -11.39
C THR A 138 16.03 -22.87 -12.06
N TRP A 139 16.00 -22.15 -13.19
CA TRP A 139 14.78 -22.02 -14.00
C TRP A 139 14.30 -23.37 -14.54
N ALA A 140 15.19 -24.19 -15.08
CA ALA A 140 14.85 -25.52 -15.57
C ALA A 140 14.31 -26.43 -14.46
N ALA A 141 14.96 -26.44 -13.27
CA ALA A 141 14.48 -27.19 -12.12
C ALA A 141 13.08 -26.74 -11.65
N LEU A 142 12.78 -25.44 -11.73
CA LEU A 142 11.46 -24.88 -11.46
C LEU A 142 10.44 -25.31 -12.53
N ALA A 143 10.79 -25.25 -13.82
CA ALA A 143 9.95 -25.63 -14.95
C ALA A 143 9.61 -27.12 -14.95
N ASP A 144 10.53 -27.97 -14.47
CA ASP A 144 10.31 -29.41 -14.30
C ASP A 144 9.53 -29.74 -13.02
N GLY A 145 9.31 -28.76 -12.12
CA GLY A 145 8.67 -28.98 -10.82
C GLY A 145 9.56 -29.69 -9.80
N LEU A 146 10.89 -29.71 -10.02
CA LEU A 146 11.89 -30.28 -9.12
C LEU A 146 12.29 -29.31 -7.99
N LEU A 147 12.12 -28.00 -8.21
CA LEU A 147 12.33 -26.93 -7.25
C LEU A 147 11.03 -26.13 -7.11
N ASP A 148 10.66 -25.75 -5.89
CA ASP A 148 9.50 -24.90 -5.65
C ASP A 148 9.81 -23.41 -5.85
N TRP A 149 8.76 -22.61 -6.09
CA TRP A 149 8.88 -21.16 -6.28
C TRP A 149 9.52 -20.43 -5.09
N PRO A 150 9.17 -20.72 -3.81
CA PRO A 150 9.83 -20.08 -2.67
C PRO A 150 11.35 -20.26 -2.65
N ARG A 151 11.86 -21.44 -3.03
CA ARG A 151 13.30 -21.73 -3.10
C ARG A 151 13.97 -21.07 -4.30
N ALA A 152 13.37 -21.16 -5.48
CA ALA A 152 13.88 -20.48 -6.68
C ALA A 152 13.97 -18.96 -6.45
N ARG A 153 12.93 -18.36 -5.88
CA ARG A 153 12.91 -16.94 -5.52
C ARG A 153 13.93 -16.58 -4.45
N ALA A 154 14.15 -17.45 -3.47
CA ALA A 154 15.14 -17.20 -2.43
C ALA A 154 16.57 -17.23 -2.97
N LEU A 155 16.86 -18.16 -3.89
CA LEU A 155 18.16 -18.23 -4.58
C LEU A 155 18.35 -17.03 -5.51
N ALA A 156 17.34 -16.69 -6.31
CA ALA A 156 17.38 -15.51 -7.17
C ALA A 156 17.60 -14.22 -6.37
N ALA A 157 16.88 -14.03 -5.27
CA ALA A 157 17.02 -12.85 -4.42
C ALA A 157 18.42 -12.72 -3.77
N GLU A 158 19.08 -13.84 -3.49
CA GLU A 158 20.43 -13.85 -2.93
C GLU A 158 21.50 -13.58 -3.99
N LEU A 159 21.24 -13.96 -5.25
CA LEU A 159 22.17 -13.83 -6.35
C LEU A 159 21.93 -12.58 -7.23
N LEU A 160 20.87 -11.82 -7.03
CA LEU A 160 20.47 -10.69 -7.88
C LEU A 160 21.56 -9.61 -7.93
N GLU A 161 21.97 -9.08 -6.78
CA GLU A 161 23.03 -8.05 -6.73
C GLU A 161 24.38 -8.61 -7.16
N PRO A 162 24.81 -9.81 -6.70
CA PRO A 162 26.01 -10.45 -7.24
C PRO A 162 26.00 -10.59 -8.75
N ALA A 163 24.88 -10.93 -9.35
CA ALA A 163 24.79 -11.15 -10.80
C ALA A 163 25.12 -9.92 -11.65
N ARG A 164 25.02 -8.70 -11.08
CA ARG A 164 25.37 -7.45 -11.78
C ARG A 164 26.88 -7.24 -11.92
N GLU A 165 27.67 -7.79 -11.00
CA GLU A 165 29.11 -7.54 -10.90
C GLU A 165 29.98 -8.75 -11.23
N VAL A 166 29.41 -9.95 -11.09
CA VAL A 166 30.14 -11.21 -11.17
C VAL A 166 30.02 -11.82 -12.57
N GLU A 167 31.12 -12.40 -13.05
CA GLU A 167 31.17 -13.11 -14.32
C GLU A 167 30.10 -14.21 -14.40
N PRO A 168 29.46 -14.42 -15.57
CA PRO A 168 28.43 -15.45 -15.76
C PRO A 168 28.89 -16.84 -15.33
N ARG A 169 30.14 -17.18 -15.60
CA ARG A 169 30.74 -18.47 -15.23
C ARG A 169 30.74 -18.72 -13.74
N LEU A 170 31.06 -17.70 -12.93
CA LEU A 170 31.09 -17.84 -11.48
C LEU A 170 29.69 -18.06 -10.90
N LEU A 171 28.67 -17.40 -11.46
CA LEU A 171 27.28 -17.65 -11.09
C LEU A 171 26.84 -19.08 -11.43
N ALA A 172 27.22 -19.60 -12.61
CA ALA A 172 26.93 -20.97 -12.98
C ALA A 172 27.60 -21.97 -12.03
N GLU A 173 28.85 -21.70 -11.59
CA GLU A 173 29.53 -22.52 -10.60
C GLU A 173 28.84 -22.52 -9.22
N VAL A 174 28.33 -21.34 -8.78
CA VAL A 174 27.53 -21.22 -7.55
C VAL A 174 26.22 -22.01 -7.67
N GLU A 175 25.52 -21.85 -8.79
CA GLU A 175 24.27 -22.56 -9.10
C GLU A 175 24.50 -24.08 -9.06
N ALA A 176 25.51 -24.59 -9.77
CA ALA A 176 25.87 -26.00 -9.80
C ALA A 176 26.21 -26.57 -8.41
N ALA A 177 26.83 -25.77 -7.54
CA ALA A 177 27.19 -26.18 -6.19
C ALA A 177 25.99 -26.22 -5.23
N VAL A 178 24.99 -25.36 -5.44
CA VAL A 178 23.85 -25.18 -4.52
C VAL A 178 22.64 -25.99 -4.93
N LEU A 179 22.32 -26.02 -6.22
CA LEU A 179 21.09 -26.60 -6.77
C LEU A 179 20.85 -28.06 -6.39
N PRO A 180 21.83 -29.00 -6.41
CA PRO A 180 21.60 -30.41 -6.07
C PRO A 180 21.07 -30.64 -4.66
N ARG A 181 21.30 -29.69 -3.74
CA ARG A 181 20.85 -29.77 -2.34
C ARG A 181 19.71 -28.79 -2.03
N ALA A 182 19.32 -27.93 -2.99
CA ALA A 182 18.33 -26.86 -2.77
C ALA A 182 16.98 -27.39 -2.25
N GLY A 183 16.48 -28.50 -2.80
CA GLY A 183 15.23 -29.11 -2.36
C GLY A 183 15.24 -29.69 -0.93
N ARG A 184 16.41 -29.93 -0.36
CA ARG A 184 16.58 -30.50 0.99
C ARG A 184 16.87 -29.44 2.06
N LEU A 185 17.26 -28.22 1.65
CA LEU A 185 17.58 -27.14 2.56
C LEU A 185 16.32 -26.34 2.91
N SER A 186 16.28 -25.84 4.14
CA SER A 186 15.34 -24.77 4.48
C SER A 186 15.71 -23.48 3.69
N ILE A 187 14.77 -22.55 3.52
CA ILE A 187 15.03 -21.28 2.81
C ILE A 187 16.21 -20.50 3.44
N PRO A 188 16.31 -20.33 4.77
CA PRO A 188 17.49 -19.70 5.37
C PRO A 188 18.79 -20.48 5.12
N GLY A 189 18.74 -21.82 5.17
CA GLY A 189 19.88 -22.70 4.86
C GLY A 189 20.34 -22.57 3.40
N LEU A 190 19.39 -22.49 2.45
CA LEU A 190 19.67 -22.30 1.04
C LEU A 190 20.36 -20.95 0.78
N ARG A 191 19.86 -19.87 1.37
CA ARG A 191 20.47 -18.54 1.30
C ARG A 191 21.88 -18.53 1.88
N ALA A 192 22.07 -19.15 3.05
CA ALA A 192 23.39 -19.26 3.67
C ALA A 192 24.36 -20.06 2.79
N ALA A 193 23.90 -21.14 2.15
CA ALA A 193 24.69 -21.93 1.21
C ALA A 193 25.13 -21.11 0.01
N ALA A 194 24.21 -20.38 -0.64
CA ALA A 194 24.50 -19.51 -1.78
C ALA A 194 25.51 -18.42 -1.43
N ARG A 195 25.33 -17.73 -0.29
CA ARG A 195 26.29 -16.75 0.24
C ARG A 195 27.66 -17.36 0.49
N GLY A 196 27.71 -18.51 1.10
CA GLY A 196 28.97 -19.21 1.37
C GLY A 196 29.72 -19.58 0.09
N GLU A 197 29.01 -20.03 -0.96
CA GLU A 197 29.59 -20.34 -2.27
C GLU A 197 30.13 -19.08 -2.96
N LEU A 198 29.40 -17.96 -2.90
CA LEU A 198 29.88 -16.67 -3.42
C LEU A 198 31.12 -16.17 -2.71
N LEU A 199 31.12 -16.19 -1.37
CA LEU A 199 32.25 -15.74 -0.56
C LEU A 199 33.53 -16.55 -0.84
N ARG A 200 33.40 -17.86 -1.03
CA ARG A 200 34.54 -18.71 -1.35
C ARG A 200 35.17 -18.41 -2.71
N ARG A 201 34.36 -17.95 -3.66
CA ARG A 201 34.81 -17.68 -5.03
C ARG A 201 35.20 -16.24 -5.29
N ASP A 202 34.54 -15.28 -4.62
CA ASP A 202 34.81 -13.84 -4.80
C ASP A 202 34.56 -13.04 -3.52
N ALA A 203 35.53 -13.10 -2.62
CA ALA A 203 35.50 -12.31 -1.38
C ALA A 203 35.62 -10.80 -1.62
N ALA A 204 36.34 -10.39 -2.67
CA ALA A 204 36.57 -8.98 -2.98
C ALA A 204 35.25 -8.30 -3.47
N ALA A 205 34.46 -8.98 -4.30
CA ALA A 205 33.15 -8.48 -4.69
C ALA A 205 32.18 -8.42 -3.50
N ALA A 206 32.25 -9.38 -2.59
CA ALA A 206 31.44 -9.34 -1.36
C ALA A 206 31.75 -8.10 -0.51
N ASP A 207 33.00 -7.69 -0.40
CA ASP A 207 33.40 -6.48 0.31
C ASP A 207 32.96 -5.20 -0.39
N ARG A 208 32.97 -5.17 -1.73
CA ARG A 208 32.41 -4.03 -2.49
C ARG A 208 30.90 -3.89 -2.24
N ARG A 209 30.15 -4.99 -2.33
CA ARG A 209 28.69 -5.00 -2.05
C ARG A 209 28.38 -4.59 -0.62
N ARG A 210 29.16 -5.04 0.37
CA ARG A 210 29.01 -4.59 1.75
C ARG A 210 29.13 -3.07 1.87
N ARG A 211 30.19 -2.47 1.28
CA ARG A 211 30.37 -1.01 1.28
C ARG A 211 29.21 -0.27 0.59
N GLN A 212 28.68 -0.81 -0.49
CA GLN A 212 27.52 -0.25 -1.18
C GLN A 212 26.26 -0.36 -0.31
N ALA A 213 25.99 -1.49 0.33
CA ALA A 213 24.89 -1.67 1.26
C ALA A 213 24.97 -0.72 2.46
N GLU A 214 26.19 -0.45 2.97
CA GLU A 214 26.41 0.56 4.03
C GLU A 214 26.05 1.97 3.57
N ARG A 215 26.32 2.34 2.31
CA ARG A 215 25.90 3.63 1.73
C ARG A 215 24.40 3.74 1.49
N ALA A 216 23.74 2.61 1.28
CA ALA A 216 22.29 2.51 1.10
C ALA A 216 21.54 2.27 2.42
N ALA A 217 22.21 2.39 3.56
CA ALA A 217 21.61 2.27 4.88
C ALA A 217 20.49 3.32 5.06
N ASP A 218 19.35 2.88 5.58
CA ASP A 218 18.16 3.73 5.75
C ASP A 218 17.31 3.26 6.93
N VAL A 219 16.46 4.15 7.41
CA VAL A 219 15.46 3.86 8.45
C VAL A 219 14.07 4.02 7.84
N VAL A 220 13.29 2.95 7.89
CA VAL A 220 11.96 2.90 7.28
C VAL A 220 10.89 2.50 8.28
N VAL A 221 9.69 3.09 8.13
CA VAL A 221 8.49 2.72 8.89
C VAL A 221 7.55 1.94 7.96
N ARG A 222 7.04 0.82 8.45
CA ARG A 222 6.04 0.01 7.76
C ARG A 222 4.85 -0.23 8.67
N PRO A 223 3.62 0.00 8.20
CA PRO A 223 2.44 -0.30 8.98
C PRO A 223 2.37 -1.77 9.39
N ALA A 224 1.85 -2.02 10.59
CA ALA A 224 1.51 -3.35 11.10
C ALA A 224 0.00 -3.40 11.42
N ARG A 225 -0.47 -4.49 12.02
CA ARG A 225 -1.87 -4.62 12.46
C ARG A 225 -2.08 -3.83 13.76
N ASP A 226 -3.34 -3.59 14.08
CA ASP A 226 -3.78 -3.07 15.38
C ASP A 226 -3.20 -1.69 15.74
N GLY A 227 -3.01 -0.81 14.74
CA GLY A 227 -2.47 0.54 14.95
C GLY A 227 -0.97 0.56 15.28
N MET A 228 -0.28 -0.56 15.07
CA MET A 228 1.18 -0.65 15.27
C MET A 228 1.95 -0.40 13.99
N ALA A 229 3.25 -0.18 14.11
CA ALA A 229 4.17 -0.06 12.98
C ALA A 229 5.51 -0.72 13.29
N HIS A 230 6.17 -1.20 12.24
CA HIS A 230 7.56 -1.63 12.31
C HIS A 230 8.49 -0.48 11.94
N LEU A 231 9.33 -0.07 12.86
CA LEU A 231 10.51 0.76 12.58
C LEU A 231 11.68 -0.17 12.28
N SER A 232 12.24 -0.08 11.08
CA SER A 232 13.33 -0.95 10.63
C SER A 232 14.51 -0.10 10.18
N ALA A 233 15.70 -0.40 10.69
CA ALA A 233 16.95 0.21 10.29
C ALA A 233 17.84 -0.82 9.59
N LEU A 234 18.34 -0.51 8.39
CA LEU A 234 19.40 -1.28 7.73
C LEU A 234 20.72 -0.71 8.19
N LEU A 235 21.47 -1.49 8.94
CA LEU A 235 22.72 -1.07 9.59
C LEU A 235 23.78 -2.16 9.42
N PRO A 236 25.09 -1.83 9.51
CA PRO A 236 26.15 -2.82 9.66
C PRO A 236 25.82 -3.76 10.83
N GLN A 237 26.00 -5.06 10.60
CA GLN A 237 25.60 -6.09 11.57
C GLN A 237 26.18 -5.88 13.00
N PRO A 238 27.45 -5.48 13.18
CA PRO A 238 27.97 -5.20 14.52
C PRO A 238 27.25 -4.03 15.22
N LEU A 239 26.91 -2.97 14.46
CA LEU A 239 26.18 -1.81 14.99
C LEU A 239 24.76 -2.18 15.38
N ALA A 240 24.06 -2.95 14.54
CA ALA A 240 22.71 -3.43 14.83
C ALA A 240 22.69 -4.31 16.10
N ALA A 241 23.69 -5.18 16.25
CA ALA A 241 23.85 -6.01 17.45
C ALA A 241 24.14 -5.16 18.70
N ALA A 242 25.01 -4.15 18.60
CA ALA A 242 25.33 -3.24 19.70
C ALA A 242 24.08 -2.46 20.16
N ILE A 243 23.31 -1.86 19.22
CA ILE A 243 22.06 -1.15 19.51
C ILE A 243 21.07 -2.09 20.23
N ARG A 244 20.88 -3.30 19.69
CA ARG A 244 19.97 -4.29 20.28
C ARG A 244 20.36 -4.67 21.70
N ASN A 245 21.65 -4.86 21.97
CA ASN A 245 22.18 -5.20 23.30
C ASN A 245 22.03 -4.03 24.27
N THR A 246 22.29 -2.80 23.82
CA THR A 246 22.12 -1.59 24.64
C THR A 246 20.67 -1.40 25.06
N VAL A 247 19.74 -1.47 24.10
CA VAL A 247 18.29 -1.41 24.38
C VAL A 247 17.85 -2.51 25.34
N ASP A 248 18.38 -3.74 25.18
CA ASP A 248 18.10 -4.85 26.09
C ASP A 248 18.66 -4.60 27.50
N GLY A 249 19.86 -4.03 27.59
CA GLY A 249 20.47 -3.65 28.87
C GLY A 249 19.60 -2.66 29.66
N TYR A 250 19.21 -1.55 29.05
CA TYR A 250 18.33 -0.56 29.69
C TYR A 250 16.94 -1.11 30.03
N ALA A 251 16.37 -1.96 29.18
CA ALA A 251 15.09 -2.61 29.48
C ALA A 251 15.19 -3.56 30.69
N ARG A 252 16.31 -4.25 30.88
CA ARG A 252 16.55 -5.09 32.06
C ARG A 252 16.74 -4.27 33.33
N LEU A 253 17.43 -3.14 33.25
CA LEU A 253 17.55 -2.20 34.37
C LEU A 253 16.18 -1.68 34.80
N ALA A 254 15.37 -1.16 33.87
CA ALA A 254 14.01 -0.70 34.19
C ALA A 254 13.17 -1.78 34.87
N ARG A 255 13.30 -3.04 34.44
CA ARG A 255 12.61 -4.17 35.06
C ARG A 255 13.15 -4.47 36.48
N ALA A 256 14.45 -4.37 36.68
CA ALA A 256 15.06 -4.55 38.00
C ALA A 256 14.62 -3.44 38.96
N ASP A 257 14.39 -2.22 38.46
CA ASP A 257 13.86 -1.07 39.19
C ASP A 257 12.36 -1.15 39.48
N GLY A 258 11.70 -2.28 39.12
CA GLY A 258 10.31 -2.57 39.47
C GLY A 258 9.29 -2.27 38.40
N ASP A 259 9.65 -1.96 37.15
CA ASP A 259 8.68 -1.77 36.06
C ASP A 259 7.95 -3.10 35.74
N PRO A 260 6.62 -3.17 35.90
CA PRO A 260 5.87 -4.43 35.76
C PRO A 260 5.70 -4.88 34.30
N ARG A 261 5.99 -4.04 33.31
CA ARG A 261 5.78 -4.34 31.89
C ARG A 261 6.63 -5.51 31.41
N PRO A 262 6.16 -6.33 30.46
CA PRO A 262 6.99 -7.35 29.82
C PRO A 262 8.23 -6.74 29.14
N ILE A 263 9.29 -7.51 29.00
CA ILE A 263 10.58 -7.03 28.47
C ILE A 263 10.48 -6.50 27.02
N GLY A 264 9.54 -6.99 26.21
CA GLY A 264 9.30 -6.51 24.83
C GLY A 264 8.86 -5.04 24.79
N PRO A 265 7.73 -4.68 25.45
CA PRO A 265 7.31 -3.30 25.60
C PRO A 265 8.35 -2.37 26.24
N LEU A 266 9.12 -2.85 27.21
CA LEU A 266 10.22 -2.06 27.80
C LEU A 266 11.29 -1.72 26.77
N ARG A 267 11.70 -2.66 25.93
CA ARG A 267 12.65 -2.41 24.83
C ARG A 267 12.12 -1.39 23.83
N ALA A 268 10.85 -1.48 23.47
CA ALA A 268 10.23 -0.53 22.55
C ALA A 268 10.17 0.88 23.15
N GLY A 269 9.80 1.01 24.43
CA GLY A 269 9.81 2.27 25.16
C GLY A 269 11.20 2.89 25.24
N VAL A 270 12.21 2.11 25.66
CA VAL A 270 13.62 2.55 25.74
C VAL A 270 14.11 3.05 24.38
N LEU A 271 13.82 2.34 23.29
CA LEU A 271 14.19 2.79 21.95
C LEU A 271 13.55 4.14 21.62
N GLY A 272 12.28 4.30 21.93
CA GLY A 272 11.55 5.56 21.73
C GLY A 272 12.18 6.70 22.54
N ASP A 273 12.48 6.49 23.82
CA ASP A 273 13.09 7.50 24.69
C ASP A 273 14.49 7.90 24.21
N LEU A 274 15.32 6.95 23.79
CA LEU A 274 16.66 7.23 23.28
C LEU A 274 16.65 8.05 21.98
N VAL A 275 15.62 7.88 21.14
CA VAL A 275 15.51 8.57 19.85
C VAL A 275 14.80 9.92 19.99
N LEU A 276 13.69 9.97 20.73
CA LEU A 276 12.85 11.18 20.83
C LEU A 276 13.32 12.17 21.91
N ARG A 277 14.11 11.71 22.88
CA ARG A 277 14.71 12.53 23.92
C ARG A 277 16.24 12.42 23.88
N PRO A 278 16.87 12.93 22.81
CA PRO A 278 18.31 12.82 22.64
C PRO A 278 19.04 13.58 23.76
N TRP A 279 20.11 13.01 24.24
CA TRP A 279 20.97 13.58 25.29
C TRP A 279 21.82 14.75 24.76
N ASP A 280 21.93 14.85 23.43
CA ASP A 280 22.59 15.98 22.75
C ASP A 280 21.62 17.14 22.62
N THR A 281 21.68 18.10 23.56
CA THR A 281 20.89 19.34 23.57
C THR A 281 21.50 20.45 22.72
N THR A 282 22.64 20.22 22.06
CA THR A 282 23.31 21.23 21.21
C THR A 282 22.63 21.40 19.86
N ARG A 283 21.78 20.45 19.44
CA ARG A 283 21.00 20.50 18.22
C ARG A 283 19.59 21.03 18.47
N PRO A 284 19.04 21.80 17.53
CA PRO A 284 17.64 22.23 17.66
C PRO A 284 16.71 21.02 17.67
N PRO A 285 15.60 21.05 18.44
CA PRO A 285 14.63 19.96 18.44
C PRO A 285 14.02 19.80 17.05
N VAL A 286 13.97 18.55 16.58
CA VAL A 286 13.29 18.19 15.33
C VAL A 286 11.84 17.87 15.66
N THR A 287 10.92 18.60 15.05
CA THR A 287 9.49 18.37 15.24
C THR A 287 9.04 17.21 14.34
N ALA A 288 8.43 16.18 14.93
CA ALA A 288 7.78 15.12 14.17
C ALA A 288 6.50 15.66 13.52
N GLN A 289 6.28 15.35 12.25
CA GLN A 289 5.05 15.71 11.53
C GLN A 289 4.16 14.48 11.41
N LEU A 290 2.92 14.59 11.88
CA LEU A 290 1.89 13.55 11.77
C LEU A 290 0.67 14.12 11.05
N THR A 291 0.05 13.31 10.19
CA THR A 291 -1.25 13.63 9.58
C THR A 291 -2.32 12.73 10.19
N VAL A 292 -3.24 13.32 10.93
CA VAL A 292 -4.37 12.64 11.56
C VAL A 292 -5.65 12.97 10.80
N LEU A 293 -6.39 11.95 10.37
CA LEU A 293 -7.69 12.05 9.73
C LEU A 293 -8.73 11.34 10.60
N ALA A 294 -9.77 12.04 11.01
CA ALA A 294 -10.80 11.45 11.85
C ALA A 294 -12.19 11.97 11.48
N PRO A 295 -13.19 11.08 11.34
CA PRO A 295 -14.59 11.50 11.32
C PRO A 295 -14.97 12.16 12.65
N LEU A 296 -15.71 13.26 12.59
CA LEU A 296 -16.15 13.95 13.81
C LEU A 296 -16.99 13.02 14.73
N SER A 297 -17.77 12.13 14.15
CA SER A 297 -18.55 11.12 14.86
C SER A 297 -17.69 10.15 15.71
N THR A 298 -16.44 9.92 15.32
CA THR A 298 -15.51 9.06 16.09
C THR A 298 -15.12 9.70 17.42
N LEU A 299 -15.17 11.03 17.53
CA LEU A 299 -14.87 11.79 18.74
C LEU A 299 -16.09 11.91 19.67
N THR A 300 -17.29 11.99 19.09
CA THR A 300 -18.56 12.18 19.83
C THR A 300 -19.20 10.88 20.32
N GLY A 301 -18.89 9.74 19.70
CA GLY A 301 -19.48 8.42 19.98
C GLY A 301 -19.04 7.74 21.28
N GLY A 302 -18.36 8.41 22.20
CA GLY A 302 -17.86 7.85 23.46
C GLY A 302 -18.73 8.05 24.70
N ALA A 303 -19.86 8.75 24.60
CA ALA A 303 -20.73 9.06 25.76
C ALA A 303 -22.02 8.21 25.85
N ALA A 304 -22.28 7.32 24.89
CA ALA A 304 -23.49 6.49 24.89
C ALA A 304 -23.12 5.01 24.75
N GLY A 305 -22.71 4.37 25.85
CA GLY A 305 -22.51 2.92 25.76
C GLY A 305 -21.88 2.20 26.94
N HIS A 306 -22.04 2.65 28.18
CA HIS A 306 -21.81 1.81 29.33
C HIS A 306 -22.66 2.32 30.51
N ASP A 307 -23.99 2.19 30.40
CA ASP A 307 -24.88 2.05 31.55
C ASP A 307 -26.33 1.85 31.05
N ALA A 308 -26.67 0.63 30.69
CA ALA A 308 -28.06 0.22 30.56
C ALA A 308 -28.20 -1.22 31.07
N ARG A 309 -27.97 -1.38 32.37
CA ARG A 309 -28.60 -2.47 33.13
C ARG A 309 -29.32 -1.85 34.30
N ALA A 310 -30.53 -1.37 34.06
CA ALA A 310 -31.54 -1.20 35.12
C ALA A 310 -32.89 -1.67 34.55
N VAL A 311 -33.37 -2.71 35.16
CA VAL A 311 -34.65 -3.38 34.96
C VAL A 311 -35.76 -2.51 35.54
N GLY A 312 -36.92 -2.45 34.82
CA GLY A 312 -38.15 -2.01 35.45
C GLY A 312 -39.22 -1.50 34.48
N PRO A 313 -40.55 -1.61 34.79
CA PRO A 313 -41.42 -2.48 33.99
C PRO A 313 -42.49 -1.74 33.15
N LEU A 314 -43.04 -2.49 32.19
CA LEU A 314 -44.36 -2.44 31.54
C LEU A 314 -45.29 -1.24 31.79
N ALA A 315 -45.67 -0.55 30.71
CA ALA A 315 -47.01 0.00 30.53
C ALA A 315 -47.37 0.06 29.04
N SER A 316 -48.51 -0.49 28.70
CA SER A 316 -49.12 -0.61 27.37
C SER A 316 -49.97 0.63 26.99
N PRO A 317 -50.63 0.65 25.81
CA PRO A 317 -50.55 1.73 24.83
C PRO A 317 -51.78 2.65 24.82
N ALA A 318 -51.66 3.82 24.29
CA ALA A 318 -52.81 4.59 23.80
C ALA A 318 -52.48 5.44 22.60
N THR A 319 -53.27 5.21 21.58
CA THR A 319 -53.50 5.90 20.32
C THR A 319 -53.37 7.42 20.29
N ALA A 320 -52.70 7.95 19.27
CA ALA A 320 -53.11 9.15 18.57
C ALA A 320 -52.47 9.22 17.16
N ALA A 321 -53.29 9.48 16.18
CA ALA A 321 -52.98 9.61 14.77
C ALA A 321 -52.40 10.98 14.41
N GLY A 322 -51.56 11.00 13.37
CA GLY A 322 -51.47 12.10 12.41
C GLY A 322 -50.26 13.05 12.56
N ALA A 323 -49.26 12.86 11.73
CA ALA A 323 -48.62 13.86 10.88
C ALA A 323 -47.39 13.20 10.21
N GLY A 324 -47.31 13.26 8.89
CA GLY A 324 -46.25 12.66 8.10
C GLY A 324 -44.89 13.37 8.35
N GLY A 325 -44.13 12.76 9.24
CA GLY A 325 -42.72 13.04 9.40
C GLY A 325 -41.94 11.94 8.69
N VAL A 326 -41.11 12.29 7.73
CA VAL A 326 -40.14 11.40 7.13
C VAL A 326 -39.30 10.82 8.27
N ALA A 327 -39.46 9.54 8.52
CA ALA A 327 -38.63 8.83 9.48
C ALA A 327 -37.16 8.94 9.06
N PRO A 328 -36.21 9.25 9.95
CA PRO A 328 -34.82 9.15 9.63
C PRO A 328 -34.52 7.68 9.33
N VAL A 329 -33.97 7.46 8.14
CA VAL A 329 -33.44 6.16 7.74
C VAL A 329 -32.35 5.81 8.77
N GLU A 330 -32.64 4.94 9.70
CA GLU A 330 -31.65 4.28 10.54
C GLU A 330 -30.77 3.36 9.67
N GLY A 331 -29.95 3.97 8.82
CA GLY A 331 -28.77 3.35 8.26
C GLY A 331 -27.76 3.30 9.40
N CYS A 332 -27.53 2.12 9.94
CA CYS A 332 -26.42 1.83 10.84
C CYS A 332 -25.08 2.07 10.10
N GLY A 333 -24.78 3.34 9.83
CA GLY A 333 -23.52 3.79 9.23
C GLY A 333 -22.43 3.60 10.28
N ARG A 334 -21.70 2.48 10.21
CA ARG A 334 -20.43 2.35 10.92
C ARG A 334 -19.58 3.53 10.51
N ALA A 335 -19.35 4.46 11.44
CA ALA A 335 -18.46 5.60 11.21
C ALA A 335 -17.11 5.06 10.71
N ALA A 336 -16.58 5.65 9.65
CA ALA A 336 -15.27 5.27 9.15
C ALA A 336 -14.23 5.40 10.29
N PRO A 337 -13.25 4.49 10.39
CA PRO A 337 -12.21 4.59 11.40
C PRO A 337 -11.37 5.85 11.21
N ALA A 338 -10.79 6.38 12.29
CA ALA A 338 -9.76 7.40 12.19
C ALA A 338 -8.48 6.82 11.59
N GLU A 339 -7.64 7.67 11.02
CA GLU A 339 -6.38 7.27 10.37
C GLU A 339 -5.23 8.17 10.82
N VAL A 340 -4.05 7.59 10.99
CA VAL A 340 -2.77 8.32 11.16
C VAL A 340 -1.86 7.91 10.00
N ASP A 341 -1.43 8.89 9.21
CA ASP A 341 -0.62 8.67 7.99
C ASP A 341 -1.21 7.56 7.07
N GLY A 342 -2.56 7.57 6.93
CA GLY A 342 -3.29 6.60 6.11
C GLY A 342 -3.46 5.21 6.74
N GLN A 343 -3.14 5.03 8.03
CA GLN A 343 -3.35 3.78 8.77
C GLN A 343 -4.52 3.91 9.73
N PRO A 344 -5.48 2.95 9.74
CA PRO A 344 -6.64 3.02 10.61
C PRO A 344 -6.24 2.85 12.08
N ILE A 345 -6.85 3.66 12.93
CA ILE A 345 -6.70 3.60 14.38
C ILE A 345 -8.08 3.58 15.06
N THR A 346 -8.13 3.08 16.29
CA THR A 346 -9.38 3.07 17.08
C THR A 346 -9.73 4.46 17.61
N ALA A 347 -10.99 4.67 18.00
CA ALA A 347 -11.44 5.90 18.64
C ALA A 347 -10.69 6.18 19.97
N ALA A 348 -10.34 5.14 20.72
CA ALA A 348 -9.56 5.27 21.95
C ALA A 348 -8.11 5.73 21.66
N GLN A 349 -7.45 5.14 20.67
CA GLN A 349 -6.13 5.57 20.22
C GLN A 349 -6.13 7.00 19.69
N LEU A 350 -7.17 7.39 18.93
CA LEU A 350 -7.33 8.76 18.46
C LEU A 350 -7.42 9.75 19.62
N ARG A 351 -8.26 9.48 20.62
CA ARG A 351 -8.39 10.37 21.79
C ARG A 351 -7.06 10.51 22.53
N ALA A 352 -6.41 9.39 22.85
CA ALA A 352 -5.11 9.39 23.51
C ALA A 352 -4.05 10.19 22.73
N LEU A 353 -4.04 10.06 21.40
CA LEU A 353 -3.13 10.83 20.54
C LEU A 353 -3.46 12.34 20.58
N LEU A 354 -4.73 12.71 20.47
CA LEU A 354 -5.15 14.11 20.48
C LEU A 354 -4.90 14.77 21.85
N GLU A 355 -5.06 14.03 22.96
CA GLU A 355 -4.68 14.49 24.30
C GLU A 355 -3.17 14.70 24.44
N GLN A 356 -2.35 13.75 23.94
CA GLN A 356 -0.89 13.87 23.92
C GLN A 356 -0.39 15.07 23.10
N LEU A 357 -1.13 15.47 22.08
CA LEU A 357 -0.82 16.60 21.20
C LEU A 357 -1.43 17.92 21.68
N ASP A 358 -2.10 17.95 22.83
CA ASP A 358 -2.91 19.10 23.31
C ASP A 358 -3.93 19.59 22.27
N ALA A 359 -4.37 18.69 21.40
CA ALA A 359 -5.32 19.01 20.33
C ALA A 359 -6.78 18.78 20.74
N LEU A 360 -7.04 18.12 21.87
CA LEU A 360 -8.36 17.91 22.47
C LEU A 360 -8.42 18.60 23.84
N CYS A 361 -9.18 19.69 23.92
CA CYS A 361 -9.34 20.50 25.13
C CYS A 361 -10.81 20.58 25.55
N PRO A 362 -11.13 21.06 26.76
CA PRO A 362 -12.52 21.28 27.20
C PRO A 362 -13.34 22.16 26.24
N GLY A 363 -12.70 23.03 25.46
CA GLY A 363 -13.32 23.84 24.39
C GLY A 363 -13.47 23.13 23.04
N GLY A 364 -13.13 21.84 22.93
CA GLY A 364 -13.19 21.03 21.73
C GLY A 364 -11.83 20.90 21.02
N LEU A 365 -11.88 20.57 19.73
CA LEU A 365 -10.67 20.40 18.91
C LEU A 365 -9.99 21.74 18.62
N GLN A 366 -8.67 21.76 18.77
CA GLN A 366 -7.81 22.90 18.40
C GLN A 366 -6.57 22.44 17.63
N ALA A 367 -5.90 23.36 16.95
CA ALA A 367 -4.62 23.07 16.35
C ALA A 367 -3.56 22.86 17.46
N PRO A 368 -2.76 21.79 17.41
CA PRO A 368 -1.64 21.65 18.32
C PRO A 368 -0.59 22.73 18.08
N ALA A 369 0.28 22.99 19.06
CA ALA A 369 1.34 23.96 18.92
C ALA A 369 2.22 23.68 17.69
N GLY A 370 2.35 24.67 16.78
CA GLY A 370 3.08 24.52 15.52
C GLY A 370 2.38 23.69 14.44
N GLY A 371 1.16 23.20 14.71
CA GLY A 371 0.35 22.41 13.78
C GLY A 371 -0.80 23.20 13.13
N THR A 372 -1.56 22.52 12.28
CA THR A 372 -2.77 23.03 11.64
C THR A 372 -3.94 22.10 11.88
N LEU A 373 -5.15 22.65 11.94
CA LEU A 373 -6.40 21.91 11.97
C LEU A 373 -7.25 22.31 10.77
N ASP A 374 -7.42 21.38 9.84
CA ASP A 374 -8.29 21.50 8.68
C ASP A 374 -9.55 20.64 8.85
N ILE A 375 -10.69 21.16 8.45
CA ILE A 375 -11.98 20.47 8.51
C ILE A 375 -12.37 20.10 7.08
N ALA A 376 -12.55 18.80 6.85
CA ALA A 376 -13.02 18.25 5.58
C ALA A 376 -14.54 18.07 5.60
N LEU A 377 -15.24 18.66 4.66
CA LEU A 377 -16.68 18.50 4.47
C LEU A 377 -16.93 17.54 3.32
N THR A 378 -17.63 16.45 3.59
CA THR A 378 -17.94 15.41 2.60
C THR A 378 -19.45 15.36 2.34
N ASP A 379 -19.79 14.98 1.12
CA ASP A 379 -21.16 14.68 0.76
C ASP A 379 -21.61 13.38 1.46
N PRO A 380 -22.71 13.38 2.18
CA PRO A 380 -23.12 12.23 2.99
C PRO A 380 -23.57 11.02 2.16
N VAL A 381 -23.96 11.21 0.91
CA VAL A 381 -24.45 10.14 0.04
C VAL A 381 -23.30 9.54 -0.77
N SER A 382 -22.52 10.36 -1.45
CA SER A 382 -21.43 9.90 -2.32
C SER A 382 -20.09 9.78 -1.59
N GLY A 383 -19.93 10.35 -0.39
CA GLY A 383 -18.66 10.45 0.31
C GLY A 383 -17.65 11.41 -0.35
N ALA A 384 -18.02 12.09 -1.41
CA ALA A 384 -17.15 13.01 -2.12
C ALA A 384 -16.75 14.20 -1.24
N LEU A 385 -15.47 14.56 -1.27
CA LEU A 385 -14.99 15.78 -0.60
C LEU A 385 -15.60 17.01 -1.28
N ARG A 386 -16.34 17.81 -0.53
CA ARG A 386 -16.94 19.07 -0.95
C ARG A 386 -16.00 20.25 -0.74
N ALA A 387 -15.50 20.39 0.48
CA ALA A 387 -14.64 21.51 0.84
C ALA A 387 -13.63 21.13 1.91
N THR A 388 -12.54 21.90 1.99
CA THR A 388 -11.61 21.90 3.13
C THR A 388 -11.51 23.32 3.66
N VAL A 389 -11.76 23.49 4.95
CA VAL A 389 -11.82 24.80 5.60
C VAL A 389 -11.11 24.75 6.95
N THR A 390 -10.55 25.89 7.36
CA THR A 390 -10.08 26.08 8.72
C THR A 390 -11.25 26.47 9.64
N ARG A 391 -11.07 26.29 10.96
CA ARG A 391 -12.05 26.76 11.95
C ARG A 391 -12.36 28.26 11.78
N ALA A 392 -11.35 29.08 11.55
CA ALA A 392 -11.53 30.52 11.35
C ALA A 392 -12.34 30.88 10.09
N GLU A 393 -12.21 30.09 9.02
CA GLU A 393 -13.02 30.24 7.82
C GLU A 393 -14.47 29.86 8.11
N LEU A 394 -14.74 28.76 8.82
CA LEU A 394 -16.10 28.38 9.24
C LEU A 394 -16.76 29.44 10.12
N GLU A 395 -16.06 29.95 11.11
CA GLU A 395 -16.57 30.99 12.00
C GLU A 395 -16.87 32.32 11.25
N ARG A 396 -16.06 32.66 10.24
CA ARG A 396 -16.32 33.80 9.36
C ARG A 396 -17.60 33.57 8.52
N LEU A 397 -17.75 32.41 7.94
CA LEU A 397 -18.92 32.06 7.13
C LEU A 397 -20.20 32.02 7.98
N ALA A 398 -20.13 31.45 9.17
CA ALA A 398 -21.24 31.45 10.12
C ALA A 398 -21.71 32.88 10.51
N ARG A 399 -20.76 33.83 10.60
CA ARG A 399 -21.08 35.25 10.88
C ARG A 399 -21.63 36.01 9.68
N ARG A 400 -21.16 35.69 8.46
CA ARG A 400 -21.54 36.41 7.23
C ARG A 400 -22.79 35.86 6.54
N GLY A 401 -23.13 34.60 6.78
CA GLY A 401 -24.18 33.92 6.06
C GLY A 401 -23.85 33.71 4.57
N CYS A 402 -24.84 33.35 3.80
CA CYS A 402 -24.72 33.23 2.35
C CYS A 402 -24.67 34.62 1.71
N PRO A 403 -23.68 34.94 0.84
CA PRO A 403 -23.58 36.22 0.16
C PRO A 403 -24.81 36.57 -0.68
N ASP A 404 -25.43 35.56 -1.28
CA ASP A 404 -26.57 35.72 -2.18
C ASP A 404 -27.93 35.79 -1.44
N HIS A 405 -27.95 35.38 -0.15
CA HIS A 405 -29.14 35.35 0.70
C HIS A 405 -28.82 35.83 2.11
N PRO A 406 -28.61 37.14 2.31
CA PRO A 406 -28.21 37.70 3.61
C PRO A 406 -29.24 37.49 4.73
N ALA A 407 -30.48 37.14 4.39
CA ALA A 407 -31.54 36.83 5.37
C ALA A 407 -31.43 35.43 6.03
N GLY A 408 -30.44 34.62 5.70
CA GLY A 408 -30.04 33.45 6.52
C GLY A 408 -30.82 32.14 6.34
N THR A 409 -31.72 32.02 5.37
CA THR A 409 -32.59 30.84 5.17
C THR A 409 -32.44 30.19 3.80
N CYS A 410 -31.23 30.01 3.30
CA CYS A 410 -31.03 29.36 2.01
C CYS A 410 -30.35 28.00 2.16
N ALA A 411 -30.62 27.09 1.21
CA ALA A 411 -29.92 25.81 1.04
C ALA A 411 -28.69 25.93 0.13
N CYS A 412 -28.20 27.14 -0.15
CA CYS A 412 -27.04 27.35 -1.00
C CYS A 412 -25.79 26.72 -0.38
N PRO A 413 -25.01 25.96 -1.15
CA PRO A 413 -23.73 25.43 -0.69
C PRO A 413 -22.74 26.58 -0.54
N VAL A 414 -22.65 27.15 0.68
CA VAL A 414 -21.69 28.21 1.02
C VAL A 414 -20.24 27.71 0.97
N LEU A 415 -20.08 26.41 1.00
CA LEU A 415 -18.79 25.72 0.97
C LEU A 415 -18.77 24.73 -0.19
N ASP A 416 -17.93 24.99 -1.16
CA ASP A 416 -17.69 24.11 -2.30
C ASP A 416 -16.19 23.99 -2.57
N ARG A 417 -15.83 23.14 -3.53
CA ARG A 417 -14.45 22.99 -3.98
C ARG A 417 -13.86 24.33 -4.44
N PRO A 418 -12.58 24.58 -4.25
CA PRO A 418 -11.93 25.80 -4.70
C PRO A 418 -12.13 26.00 -6.22
N PRO A 419 -12.46 27.24 -6.68
CA PRO A 419 -12.72 27.51 -8.08
C PRO A 419 -11.47 27.28 -8.95
N PRO A 420 -11.65 27.06 -10.27
CA PRO A 420 -10.55 27.03 -11.21
C PRO A 420 -9.85 28.40 -11.29
N VAL A 421 -8.57 28.38 -11.66
CA VAL A 421 -7.76 29.60 -11.84
C VAL A 421 -7.03 29.55 -13.18
N ASP A 422 -6.88 30.74 -13.77
CA ASP A 422 -6.15 30.89 -15.03
C ASP A 422 -4.63 31.12 -14.75
N ARG A 423 -3.99 30.08 -14.23
CA ARG A 423 -2.53 30.03 -14.02
C ARG A 423 -2.08 28.57 -13.82
N TYR A 424 -0.85 28.26 -14.16
CA TYR A 424 -0.29 26.92 -14.03
C TYR A 424 -0.25 26.42 -12.56
N VAL A 425 0.13 27.30 -11.62
CA VAL A 425 0.36 26.91 -10.22
C VAL A 425 -0.96 26.91 -9.44
N PRO A 426 -1.36 25.78 -8.82
CA PRO A 426 -2.56 25.71 -7.98
C PRO A 426 -2.50 26.65 -6.76
N THR A 427 -3.64 27.18 -6.35
CA THR A 427 -3.77 28.00 -5.14
C THR A 427 -3.51 27.21 -3.86
N PRO A 428 -3.19 27.85 -2.72
CA PRO A 428 -3.09 27.16 -1.43
C PRO A 428 -4.37 26.41 -1.06
N ALA A 429 -5.56 26.96 -1.36
CA ALA A 429 -6.84 26.30 -1.14
C ALA A 429 -7.02 25.05 -2.00
N GLN A 430 -6.66 25.11 -3.29
CA GLN A 430 -6.67 23.93 -4.18
C GLN A 430 -5.69 22.87 -3.72
N ARG A 431 -4.47 23.25 -3.28
CA ARG A 431 -3.48 22.31 -2.76
C ARG A 431 -4.00 21.57 -1.52
N ARG A 432 -4.58 22.30 -0.56
CA ARG A 432 -5.17 21.73 0.65
C ARG A 432 -6.30 20.75 0.28
N PHE A 433 -7.23 21.18 -0.57
CA PHE A 433 -8.34 20.35 -1.04
C PHE A 433 -7.85 19.06 -1.70
N LEU A 434 -6.91 19.15 -2.64
CA LEU A 434 -6.41 18.00 -3.41
C LEU A 434 -5.67 17.00 -2.52
N ARG A 435 -4.84 17.46 -1.60
CA ARG A 435 -4.13 16.58 -0.65
C ARG A 435 -5.10 15.86 0.28
N THR A 436 -6.14 16.56 0.75
CA THR A 436 -7.20 15.96 1.59
C THR A 436 -8.06 14.96 0.80
N ARG A 437 -8.38 15.27 -0.47
CA ARG A 437 -9.14 14.37 -1.34
C ARG A 437 -8.37 13.11 -1.68
N ASP A 438 -7.11 13.24 -2.08
CA ASP A 438 -6.33 12.15 -2.67
C ASP A 438 -5.57 11.32 -1.61
N ARG A 439 -5.12 11.93 -0.51
CA ARG A 439 -4.35 11.36 0.61
C ARG A 439 -3.04 10.69 0.20
N THR A 440 -3.02 10.00 -0.93
CA THR A 440 -1.85 9.34 -1.50
C THR A 440 -1.73 9.64 -3.00
N CYS A 441 -0.63 9.27 -3.59
CA CYS A 441 -0.47 9.25 -5.05
C CYS A 441 -1.61 8.45 -5.69
N ARG A 442 -2.23 9.03 -6.74
CA ARG A 442 -3.43 8.47 -7.38
C ARG A 442 -3.15 7.36 -8.39
N HIS A 443 -1.87 7.11 -8.72
CA HIS A 443 -1.53 5.97 -9.59
C HIS A 443 -1.93 4.63 -8.92
N PRO A 444 -2.52 3.68 -9.66
CA PRO A 444 -2.92 2.38 -9.13
C PRO A 444 -1.80 1.69 -8.35
N GLY A 445 -2.13 1.19 -7.16
CA GLY A 445 -1.17 0.47 -6.30
C GLY A 445 -0.14 1.34 -5.56
N CYS A 446 -0.08 2.66 -5.79
CA CYS A 446 0.83 3.57 -5.11
C CYS A 446 0.25 4.08 -3.79
N ARG A 447 1.07 4.10 -2.74
CA ARG A 447 0.71 4.61 -1.42
C ARG A 447 1.61 5.76 -0.92
N ASN A 448 2.39 6.37 -1.82
CA ASN A 448 3.20 7.54 -1.45
C ASN A 448 2.30 8.69 -1.02
N ASP A 449 2.63 9.33 0.10
CA ASP A 449 1.87 10.40 0.72
C ASP A 449 1.62 11.59 -0.23
N ALA A 450 0.38 12.12 -0.24
CA ALA A 450 -0.01 13.25 -1.06
C ALA A 450 0.67 14.58 -0.63
N GLY A 451 1.11 14.68 0.62
CA GLY A 451 1.86 15.83 1.12
C GLY A 451 3.19 16.03 0.39
N ARG A 452 3.80 14.92 -0.07
CA ARG A 452 5.06 14.89 -0.82
C ARG A 452 4.87 14.71 -2.33
N ALA A 453 3.61 14.67 -2.80
CA ALA A 453 3.30 14.48 -4.21
C ALA A 453 3.22 15.81 -4.96
N ASP A 454 3.52 15.75 -6.26
CA ASP A 454 3.25 16.83 -7.19
C ASP A 454 1.73 16.92 -7.45
N LEU A 455 1.20 18.13 -7.61
CA LEU A 455 -0.16 18.35 -8.07
C LEU A 455 -0.14 18.46 -9.59
N ASP A 456 -0.53 17.39 -10.25
CA ASP A 456 -0.38 17.24 -11.68
C ASP A 456 -1.70 17.43 -12.42
N HIS A 457 -1.65 18.13 -13.57
CA HIS A 457 -2.76 18.30 -14.48
C HIS A 457 -2.98 17.02 -15.29
N VAL A 458 -4.12 16.35 -15.14
CA VAL A 458 -4.43 15.12 -15.90
C VAL A 458 -4.45 15.43 -17.38
N VAL A 459 -5.18 16.44 -17.81
CA VAL A 459 -5.02 17.09 -19.12
C VAL A 459 -3.96 18.18 -18.94
N PRO A 460 -2.80 18.10 -19.62
CA PRO A 460 -1.71 19.05 -19.43
C PRO A 460 -2.14 20.50 -19.65
N HIS A 461 -1.66 21.41 -18.82
CA HIS A 461 -1.98 22.85 -18.91
C HIS A 461 -1.61 23.42 -20.30
N GLY A 462 -0.47 23.04 -20.86
CA GLY A 462 -0.04 23.43 -22.20
C GLY A 462 -0.94 22.91 -23.32
N HIS A 463 -1.82 21.95 -23.04
CA HIS A 463 -2.83 21.43 -23.97
C HIS A 463 -4.25 21.91 -23.63
N GLY A 464 -4.35 23.03 -22.90
CA GLY A 464 -5.63 23.64 -22.53
C GLY A 464 -6.29 23.08 -21.27
N GLY A 465 -5.57 22.23 -20.50
CA GLY A 465 -6.08 21.70 -19.24
C GLY A 465 -6.15 22.78 -18.16
N ALA A 466 -7.35 23.01 -17.61
CA ALA A 466 -7.56 24.03 -16.56
C ALA A 466 -6.86 23.66 -15.24
N THR A 467 -6.37 24.66 -14.51
CA THR A 467 -5.93 24.51 -13.10
C THR A 467 -7.18 24.51 -12.21
N ALA A 468 -7.85 23.37 -12.21
CA ALA A 468 -9.09 23.10 -11.49
C ALA A 468 -8.98 21.80 -10.69
N CYS A 469 -9.65 21.70 -9.55
CA CYS A 469 -9.67 20.48 -8.75
C CYS A 469 -10.17 19.25 -9.51
N ALA A 470 -11.00 19.44 -10.55
CA ALA A 470 -11.48 18.38 -11.42
C ALA A 470 -10.43 17.87 -12.43
N ASN A 471 -9.36 18.64 -12.69
CA ASN A 471 -8.28 18.27 -13.61
C ASN A 471 -6.93 18.04 -12.92
N LEU A 472 -6.86 18.23 -11.61
CA LEU A 472 -5.63 18.06 -10.83
C LEU A 472 -5.69 16.81 -9.97
N CYS A 473 -4.60 16.05 -9.89
CA CYS A 473 -4.45 14.93 -8.95
C CYS A 473 -3.05 14.89 -8.34
N CYS A 474 -2.93 14.23 -7.18
CA CYS A 474 -1.65 14.01 -6.54
C CYS A 474 -0.93 12.82 -7.22
N LEU A 475 0.22 13.07 -7.83
CA LEU A 475 1.12 12.04 -8.32
C LEU A 475 2.47 12.19 -7.65
N CYS A 476 3.02 11.11 -7.11
CA CYS A 476 4.40 11.16 -6.62
C CYS A 476 5.35 11.43 -7.79
N ARG A 477 6.55 11.96 -7.52
CA ARG A 477 7.51 12.37 -8.54
C ARG A 477 7.72 11.33 -9.63
N ARG A 478 7.79 10.06 -9.25
CA ARG A 478 7.93 8.96 -10.22
C ARG A 478 6.72 8.85 -11.16
N HIS A 479 5.50 8.81 -10.63
CA HIS A 479 4.28 8.64 -11.45
C HIS A 479 3.91 9.91 -12.22
N HIS A 480 4.33 11.07 -11.76
CA HIS A 480 4.30 12.30 -12.56
C HIS A 480 5.24 12.20 -13.77
N ARG A 481 6.48 11.71 -13.56
CA ARG A 481 7.42 11.46 -14.67
C ARG A 481 6.90 10.40 -15.63
N LEU A 482 6.37 9.29 -15.13
CA LEU A 482 5.76 8.22 -15.92
C LEU A 482 4.65 8.80 -16.82
N LYS A 483 3.72 9.57 -16.26
CA LYS A 483 2.64 10.20 -17.04
C LYS A 483 3.17 11.14 -18.12
N THR A 484 4.22 11.89 -17.82
CA THR A 484 4.74 12.94 -18.70
C THR A 484 5.64 12.39 -19.81
N HIS A 485 6.44 11.35 -19.52
CA HIS A 485 7.54 10.92 -20.39
C HIS A 485 7.43 9.48 -20.89
N ALA A 486 6.67 8.60 -20.21
CA ALA A 486 6.57 7.21 -20.64
C ALA A 486 5.58 7.07 -21.80
N ALA A 487 6.05 6.47 -22.90
CA ALA A 487 5.22 6.27 -24.08
C ALA A 487 4.09 5.25 -23.84
N GLY A 488 2.93 5.49 -24.45
CA GLY A 488 1.80 4.55 -24.45
C GLY A 488 0.91 4.59 -23.20
N TRP A 489 1.26 5.32 -22.17
CA TRP A 489 0.43 5.49 -20.98
C TRP A 489 -0.68 6.53 -21.23
N ARG A 490 -1.87 6.25 -20.72
CA ARG A 490 -3.03 7.18 -20.79
C ARG A 490 -3.63 7.36 -19.41
N PHE A 491 -3.96 8.62 -19.11
CA PHE A 491 -4.55 9.05 -17.85
C PHE A 491 -5.83 9.82 -18.14
N GLN A 492 -6.93 9.45 -17.51
CA GLN A 492 -8.22 10.11 -17.60
C GLN A 492 -8.81 10.25 -16.20
N MET A 493 -9.46 11.37 -15.91
CA MET A 493 -10.07 11.60 -14.60
C MET A 493 -11.47 12.19 -14.74
N SER A 494 -12.43 11.69 -13.95
CA SER A 494 -13.74 12.28 -13.81
C SER A 494 -13.71 13.53 -12.94
N CYS A 495 -14.77 14.33 -12.99
CA CYS A 495 -14.91 15.54 -12.15
C CYS A 495 -14.84 15.25 -10.63
N ASP A 496 -15.18 14.03 -10.22
CA ASP A 496 -15.13 13.58 -8.82
C ASP A 496 -13.77 13.01 -8.40
N GLY A 497 -12.78 13.06 -9.30
CA GLY A 497 -11.42 12.61 -9.03
C GLY A 497 -11.20 11.10 -9.19
N VAL A 498 -12.12 10.38 -9.85
CA VAL A 498 -11.89 8.98 -10.21
C VAL A 498 -10.89 8.94 -11.36
N LEU A 499 -9.68 8.42 -11.07
CA LEU A 499 -8.59 8.36 -12.05
C LEU A 499 -8.54 6.99 -12.69
N THR A 500 -8.54 6.96 -14.02
CA THR A 500 -8.36 5.77 -14.85
C THR A 500 -7.00 5.83 -15.52
N VAL A 501 -6.20 4.78 -15.34
CA VAL A 501 -4.86 4.64 -15.92
C VAL A 501 -4.84 3.44 -16.84
N THR A 502 -4.40 3.62 -18.08
CA THR A 502 -4.23 2.56 -19.08
C THR A 502 -2.74 2.41 -19.40
N THR A 503 -2.24 1.18 -19.31
CA THR A 503 -0.86 0.82 -19.61
C THR A 503 -0.60 0.75 -21.12
N PRO A 504 0.66 0.71 -21.57
CA PRO A 504 1.01 0.44 -22.98
C PRO A 504 0.47 -0.91 -23.51
N SER A 505 0.33 -1.92 -22.63
CA SER A 505 -0.29 -3.22 -22.97
C SER A 505 -1.82 -3.20 -22.99
N GLY A 506 -2.46 -2.04 -22.77
CA GLY A 506 -3.93 -1.89 -22.83
C GLY A 506 -4.66 -2.24 -21.53
N VAL A 507 -3.96 -2.67 -20.48
CA VAL A 507 -4.60 -2.95 -19.19
C VAL A 507 -5.01 -1.65 -18.52
N THR A 508 -6.26 -1.57 -18.10
CA THR A 508 -6.84 -0.38 -17.47
C THR A 508 -7.15 -0.64 -15.99
N ARG A 509 -6.80 0.32 -15.14
CA ARG A 509 -7.14 0.33 -13.71
C ARG A 509 -7.70 1.70 -13.30
N THR A 510 -8.67 1.64 -12.42
CA THR A 510 -9.32 2.83 -11.88
C THR A 510 -9.03 2.96 -10.39
N THR A 511 -8.75 4.19 -9.94
CA THR A 511 -8.60 4.52 -8.52
C THR A 511 -9.58 5.62 -8.15
N ARG A 512 -10.17 5.49 -6.96
CA ARG A 512 -11.12 6.46 -6.40
C ARG A 512 -10.49 7.24 -5.25
N PRO A 513 -10.86 8.50 -5.04
CA PRO A 513 -10.53 9.19 -3.79
C PRO A 513 -11.02 8.38 -2.58
N PRO A 514 -10.23 8.30 -1.49
CA PRO A 514 -10.69 7.67 -0.27
C PRO A 514 -11.99 8.29 0.25
N GLY A 515 -12.98 7.44 0.59
CA GLY A 515 -14.29 7.87 1.05
C GLY A 515 -15.35 8.02 -0.07
N LEU A 516 -14.94 8.13 -1.34
CA LEU A 516 -15.89 8.17 -2.45
C LEU A 516 -16.51 6.77 -2.65
N THR A 517 -17.83 6.68 -2.50
CA THR A 517 -18.58 5.42 -2.67
C THR A 517 -18.52 4.93 -4.12
N ASP A 518 -18.44 3.61 -4.28
CA ASP A 518 -18.58 2.99 -5.59
C ASP A 518 -20.05 2.59 -5.80
N PRO A 519 -20.78 3.18 -6.73
CA PRO A 519 -22.16 2.81 -7.00
C PRO A 519 -22.30 1.36 -7.50
N THR A 520 -21.21 0.75 -7.99
CA THR A 520 -21.17 -0.64 -8.45
C THR A 520 -20.68 -1.63 -7.38
N SER A 521 -20.34 -1.15 -6.18
CA SER A 521 -19.72 -1.96 -5.12
C SER A 521 -20.72 -2.73 -4.25
N ALA A 522 -21.99 -2.81 -4.62
CA ALA A 522 -22.83 -3.84 -4.02
C ALA A 522 -22.24 -5.21 -4.37
N PRO A 523 -21.69 -5.96 -3.40
CA PRO A 523 -21.12 -7.26 -3.73
C PRO A 523 -22.22 -8.14 -4.31
N PRO A 524 -21.95 -8.92 -5.36
CA PRO A 524 -22.97 -9.75 -6.03
C PRO A 524 -23.62 -10.79 -5.11
N TRP A 525 -23.12 -10.95 -3.88
CA TRP A 525 -23.69 -11.84 -2.84
C TRP A 525 -24.56 -11.10 -1.82
N ARG A 526 -24.87 -9.81 -1.97
CA ARG A 526 -25.76 -9.10 -1.03
C ARG A 526 -27.20 -9.61 -1.11
N ASP A 527 -27.57 -10.18 -2.25
CA ASP A 527 -28.89 -10.79 -2.49
C ASP A 527 -28.83 -12.35 -2.45
N ALA A 528 -27.67 -12.92 -2.22
CA ALA A 528 -27.48 -14.35 -2.02
C ALA A 528 -27.38 -14.63 -0.50
N ASP A 529 -27.95 -15.73 -0.05
CA ASP A 529 -27.76 -16.23 1.32
C ASP A 529 -26.26 -16.26 1.65
N PRO A 530 -25.88 -15.84 2.88
CA PRO A 530 -24.47 -15.92 3.28
C PRO A 530 -23.97 -17.36 3.10
N PRO A 531 -22.71 -17.53 2.65
CA PRO A 531 -22.15 -18.86 2.49
C PRO A 531 -22.27 -19.63 3.81
N PRO A 532 -22.63 -20.92 3.76
CA PRO A 532 -22.81 -21.73 4.96
C PRO A 532 -21.45 -22.10 5.56
N PHE A 533 -20.89 -21.26 6.42
CA PHE A 533 -19.83 -21.55 7.41
C PHE A 533 -19.93 -20.62 8.58
#